data_b84c9e7293b26ec05e00fabc47825190
#
_entry.id   b84c9e7293b26ec05e00fabc47825190
#
_cell.length_a   1.000
_cell.length_b   1.000
_cell.length_c   1.000
_cell.angle_alpha   90.00
_cell.angle_beta   90.00
_cell.angle_gamma   90.00
#
_symmetry.space_group_name_H-M   'P 1'
#
loop_
_entity.id
_entity.type
_entity.pdbx_description
1 polymer ?
#
loop_
_entity_poly.entity_id
_entity_poly.type
_entity_poly.pdbx_seq_one_letter_code
_entity_poly.pdbx_strand_id
1 'polypeptide(L)'
;EDEERAAELAHKLNEINAARQETEGEIAKAAQAQLEAEPAIQEDRVILIWGRDWHPGVIGIVASRLVEKTGRPVIVVSIDEHGEGKGSGRSVQGFNLHECIASCADILLRFGGHAMAAGLSVREENLEALRRRLNEWAARECPVLQIPPLTCDLSIHLDRVTVDAVRRLDQLAPFGAENPTPVFLLQNAVLDGVYPVSDGKHSRLRLRQGNASLYAVWFGMRPEQLPYATGDVVDTALNLSVYDAPRGAQLSGRIIDLHPAGLGSAMPQQAALVQALRRGTPLTTEQKNLITPARSDIIAVYRELQARRWHAEDLQPLCAKLGEENTGKTLVAVTALEQVGLIAAAEKGGAKVWELVPTAGKKNLADAPILKCLEGM
;
A
#
# COMPACT_ATOMS: atom_id res chain seq x y z
N GLU A 1 -41.79 14.46 -16.65
CA GLU A 1 -40.39 14.01 -16.51
C GLU A 1 -40.16 12.96 -17.57
N ASP A 2 -39.08 13.08 -18.31
CA ASP A 2 -38.79 12.28 -19.48
C ASP A 2 -37.93 11.07 -19.05
N GLU A 3 -38.60 9.97 -18.69
CA GLU A 3 -37.95 8.73 -18.27
C GLU A 3 -37.11 8.09 -19.38
N GLU A 4 -37.56 8.21 -20.63
CA GLU A 4 -36.82 7.68 -21.79
C GLU A 4 -35.50 8.46 -21.98
N ARG A 5 -35.53 9.77 -21.87
CA ARG A 5 -34.36 10.63 -21.92
C ARG A 5 -33.40 10.37 -20.75
N ALA A 6 -33.90 10.14 -19.55
CA ALA A 6 -33.11 9.79 -18.40
C ALA A 6 -32.39 8.45 -18.58
N ALA A 7 -33.09 7.44 -19.10
CA ALA A 7 -32.51 6.14 -19.42
C ALA A 7 -31.41 6.22 -20.49
N GLU A 8 -31.65 7.00 -21.58
CA GLU A 8 -30.66 7.24 -22.65
C GLU A 8 -29.38 7.89 -22.08
N LEU A 9 -29.53 8.93 -21.26
CA LEU A 9 -28.41 9.61 -20.64
C LEU A 9 -27.64 8.71 -19.67
N ALA A 10 -28.34 7.89 -18.88
CA ALA A 10 -27.72 6.93 -17.98
C ALA A 10 -26.90 5.89 -18.77
N HIS A 11 -27.46 5.37 -19.88
CA HIS A 11 -26.73 4.44 -20.75
C HIS A 11 -25.47 5.07 -21.31
N LYS A 12 -25.56 6.27 -21.88
CA LYS A 12 -24.44 7.01 -22.44
C LYS A 12 -23.35 7.31 -21.39
N LEU A 13 -23.74 7.68 -20.15
CA LEU A 13 -22.81 7.87 -19.06
C LEU A 13 -22.07 6.59 -18.70
N ASN A 14 -22.76 5.44 -18.68
CA ASN A 14 -22.14 4.16 -18.42
C ASN A 14 -21.13 3.76 -19.49
N GLU A 15 -21.44 3.98 -20.78
CA GLU A 15 -20.50 3.73 -21.88
C GLU A 15 -19.25 4.60 -21.77
N ILE A 16 -19.42 5.91 -21.56
CA ILE A 16 -18.30 6.85 -21.40
C ILE A 16 -17.47 6.49 -20.17
N ASN A 17 -18.11 6.10 -19.06
CA ASN A 17 -17.41 5.68 -17.86
C ASN A 17 -16.62 4.39 -18.07
N ALA A 18 -17.16 3.41 -18.80
CA ALA A 18 -16.47 2.17 -19.15
C ALA A 18 -15.21 2.47 -20.00
N ALA A 19 -15.33 3.29 -21.03
CA ALA A 19 -14.19 3.71 -21.86
C ALA A 19 -13.13 4.47 -21.05
N ARG A 20 -13.55 5.38 -20.14
CA ARG A 20 -12.64 6.06 -19.21
C ARG A 20 -11.89 5.09 -18.32
N GLN A 21 -12.59 4.07 -17.77
CA GLN A 21 -11.97 3.06 -16.91
C GLN A 21 -10.97 2.18 -17.65
N GLU A 22 -11.23 1.86 -18.92
CA GLU A 22 -10.30 1.12 -19.76
C GLU A 22 -9.01 1.92 -19.99
N THR A 23 -9.14 3.18 -20.47
CA THR A 23 -8.01 4.11 -20.65
C THR A 23 -7.21 4.30 -19.35
N GLU A 24 -7.91 4.48 -18.22
CA GLU A 24 -7.29 4.58 -16.90
C GLU A 24 -6.49 3.33 -16.55
N GLY A 25 -7.05 2.14 -16.82
CA GLY A 25 -6.40 0.86 -16.55
C GLY A 25 -5.12 0.66 -17.38
N GLU A 26 -5.12 1.08 -18.64
CA GLU A 26 -3.95 1.03 -19.53
C GLU A 26 -2.83 1.95 -19.03
N ILE A 27 -3.16 3.21 -18.73
CA ILE A 27 -2.20 4.19 -18.23
C ILE A 27 -1.64 3.75 -16.85
N ALA A 28 -2.51 3.25 -15.98
CA ALA A 28 -2.09 2.78 -14.65
C ALA A 28 -1.12 1.58 -14.75
N LYS A 29 -1.35 0.64 -15.67
CA LYS A 29 -0.43 -0.49 -15.93
C LYS A 29 0.91 0.01 -16.48
N ALA A 30 0.90 0.93 -17.44
CA ALA A 30 2.13 1.48 -18.01
C ALA A 30 2.95 2.25 -16.96
N ALA A 31 2.29 3.09 -16.16
CA ALA A 31 2.91 3.84 -15.07
C ALA A 31 3.49 2.92 -13.99
N GLN A 32 2.77 1.85 -13.64
CA GLN A 32 3.25 0.85 -12.69
C GLN A 32 4.47 0.08 -13.23
N ALA A 33 4.44 -0.31 -14.50
CA ALA A 33 5.57 -0.98 -15.14
C ALA A 33 6.83 -0.10 -15.16
N GLN A 34 6.69 1.22 -15.41
CA GLN A 34 7.79 2.16 -15.33
C GLN A 34 8.35 2.26 -13.91
N LEU A 35 7.48 2.37 -12.90
CA LEU A 35 7.88 2.40 -11.49
C LEU A 35 8.66 1.14 -11.09
N GLU A 36 8.27 -0.04 -11.58
CA GLU A 36 8.91 -1.32 -11.28
C GLU A 36 10.22 -1.53 -12.04
N ALA A 37 10.31 -1.03 -13.26
CA ALA A 37 11.49 -1.19 -14.11
C ALA A 37 12.68 -0.30 -13.69
N GLU A 38 12.43 0.82 -13.03
CA GLU A 38 13.45 1.81 -12.69
C GLU A 38 13.69 1.88 -11.18
N PRO A 39 14.71 1.18 -10.63
CA PRO A 39 15.03 1.23 -9.20
C PRO A 39 15.25 2.64 -8.67
N ALA A 40 15.76 3.56 -9.48
CA ALA A 40 15.95 4.96 -9.10
C ALA A 40 14.64 5.67 -8.78
N ILE A 41 13.53 5.37 -9.50
CA ILE A 41 12.21 5.94 -9.21
C ILE A 41 11.65 5.35 -7.89
N GLN A 42 11.98 4.10 -7.58
CA GLN A 42 11.55 3.47 -6.33
C GLN A 42 12.19 4.13 -5.10
N GLU A 43 13.33 4.78 -5.24
CA GLU A 43 14.04 5.52 -4.18
C GLU A 43 13.55 6.98 -4.06
N ASP A 44 12.87 7.52 -5.08
CA ASP A 44 12.41 8.90 -5.14
C ASP A 44 11.39 9.22 -4.04
N ARG A 45 11.51 10.40 -3.43
CA ARG A 45 10.53 10.94 -2.46
C ARG A 45 9.29 11.46 -3.14
N VAL A 46 9.45 12.07 -4.31
CA VAL A 46 8.39 12.53 -5.21
C VAL A 46 8.53 11.72 -6.49
N ILE A 47 7.55 10.90 -6.76
CA ILE A 47 7.52 10.04 -7.95
C ILE A 47 7.08 10.88 -9.14
N LEU A 48 7.91 10.97 -10.17
CA LEU A 48 7.56 11.57 -11.46
C LEU A 48 7.57 10.47 -12.53
N ILE A 49 6.41 10.26 -13.16
CA ILE A 49 6.21 9.25 -14.20
C ILE A 49 5.63 9.94 -15.42
N TRP A 50 6.04 9.55 -16.62
CA TRP A 50 5.54 10.15 -17.85
C TRP A 50 5.38 9.14 -18.97
N GLY A 51 4.45 9.45 -19.88
CA GLY A 51 4.25 8.66 -21.09
C GLY A 51 3.67 9.51 -22.22
N ARG A 52 3.82 9.01 -23.46
CA ARG A 52 3.29 9.66 -24.62
C ARG A 52 1.82 9.29 -24.82
N ASP A 53 1.06 10.26 -25.29
CA ASP A 53 -0.35 10.11 -25.67
C ASP A 53 -1.29 9.62 -24.56
N TRP A 54 -0.88 9.76 -23.29
CA TRP A 54 -1.77 9.49 -22.17
C TRP A 54 -2.87 10.54 -22.09
N HIS A 55 -4.10 10.11 -21.87
CA HIS A 55 -5.24 11.02 -21.83
C HIS A 55 -5.15 11.99 -20.64
N PRO A 56 -5.03 13.34 -20.86
CA PRO A 56 -4.79 14.31 -19.79
C PRO A 56 -5.89 14.34 -18.72
N GLY A 57 -7.14 14.01 -19.08
CA GLY A 57 -8.27 13.94 -18.13
C GLY A 57 -8.22 12.74 -17.17
N VAL A 58 -7.33 11.78 -17.41
CA VAL A 58 -7.25 10.52 -16.64
C VAL A 58 -6.01 10.45 -15.76
N ILE A 59 -4.91 11.09 -16.16
CA ILE A 59 -3.62 11.01 -15.42
C ILE A 59 -3.73 11.42 -13.96
N GLY A 60 -4.66 12.33 -13.60
CA GLY A 60 -4.89 12.72 -12.22
C GLY A 60 -5.49 11.60 -11.36
N ILE A 61 -6.30 10.71 -11.96
CA ILE A 61 -6.85 9.53 -11.27
C ILE A 61 -5.73 8.49 -11.06
N VAL A 62 -4.89 8.31 -12.08
CA VAL A 62 -3.72 7.42 -12.00
C VAL A 62 -2.74 7.91 -10.92
N ALA A 63 -2.47 9.23 -10.85
CA ALA A 63 -1.65 9.80 -9.80
C ALA A 63 -2.20 9.51 -8.40
N SER A 64 -3.52 9.65 -8.18
CA SER A 64 -4.16 9.31 -6.91
C SER A 64 -3.95 7.85 -6.51
N ARG A 65 -4.16 6.91 -7.46
CA ARG A 65 -3.94 5.46 -7.20
C ARG A 65 -2.50 5.13 -6.86
N LEU A 66 -1.54 5.78 -7.52
CA LEU A 66 -0.12 5.58 -7.22
C LEU A 66 0.25 6.16 -5.86
N VAL A 67 -0.34 7.31 -5.44
CA VAL A 67 -0.19 7.84 -4.08
C VAL A 67 -0.71 6.85 -3.04
N GLU A 68 -1.91 6.31 -3.24
CA GLU A 68 -2.50 5.30 -2.35
C GLU A 68 -1.60 4.06 -2.22
N LYS A 69 -1.00 3.63 -3.33
CA LYS A 69 -0.13 2.45 -3.36
C LYS A 69 1.24 2.70 -2.74
N THR A 70 1.83 3.88 -2.97
CA THR A 70 3.22 4.16 -2.62
C THR A 70 3.40 4.94 -1.32
N GLY A 71 2.33 5.60 -0.84
CA GLY A 71 2.40 6.52 0.31
C GLY A 71 3.27 7.75 0.04
N ARG A 72 3.52 8.12 -1.22
CA ARG A 72 4.40 9.21 -1.63
C ARG A 72 3.68 10.16 -2.59
N PRO A 73 4.09 11.44 -2.67
CA PRO A 73 3.62 12.34 -3.71
C PRO A 73 3.96 11.79 -5.09
N VAL A 74 2.99 11.87 -6.01
CA VAL A 74 3.13 11.37 -7.40
C VAL A 74 2.69 12.44 -8.37
N ILE A 75 3.46 12.64 -9.44
CA ILE A 75 3.12 13.45 -10.59
C ILE A 75 3.15 12.54 -11.82
N VAL A 76 2.03 12.50 -12.55
CA VAL A 76 1.91 11.76 -13.82
C VAL A 76 1.82 12.78 -14.96
N VAL A 77 2.68 12.64 -15.96
CA VAL A 77 2.78 13.57 -17.10
C VAL A 77 2.42 12.86 -18.38
N SER A 78 1.53 13.46 -19.16
CA SER A 78 1.22 13.09 -20.54
C SER A 78 1.98 13.99 -21.49
N ILE A 79 2.77 13.42 -22.41
CA ILE A 79 3.54 14.14 -23.41
C ILE A 79 2.80 14.07 -24.75
N ASP A 80 2.58 15.21 -25.37
CA ASP A 80 1.96 15.31 -26.70
C ASP A 80 2.98 15.18 -27.86
N GLU A 81 2.48 15.20 -29.11
CA GLU A 81 3.30 15.10 -30.32
C GLU A 81 4.32 16.23 -30.49
N HIS A 82 4.14 17.34 -29.78
CA HIS A 82 5.04 18.51 -29.83
C HIS A 82 6.09 18.48 -28.71
N GLY A 83 6.10 17.43 -27.86
CA GLY A 83 7.01 17.32 -26.73
C GLY A 83 6.62 18.24 -25.57
N GLU A 84 5.35 18.69 -25.49
CA GLU A 84 4.82 19.39 -24.32
C GLU A 84 4.15 18.40 -23.40
N GLY A 85 4.62 18.34 -22.17
CA GLY A 85 4.07 17.50 -21.11
C GLY A 85 3.03 18.25 -20.29
N LYS A 86 1.84 17.64 -20.08
CA LYS A 86 0.82 18.09 -19.14
C LYS A 86 0.81 17.14 -17.95
N GLY A 87 1.15 17.66 -16.76
CA GLY A 87 1.24 16.90 -15.53
C GLY A 87 0.09 17.13 -14.58
N SER A 88 -0.34 16.06 -13.91
CA SER A 88 -1.26 16.12 -12.79
C SER A 88 -0.64 15.42 -11.58
N GLY A 89 -0.48 16.16 -10.49
CA GLY A 89 0.12 15.67 -9.26
C GLY A 89 -0.90 15.49 -8.14
N ARG A 90 -0.62 14.51 -7.30
CA ARG A 90 -1.32 14.24 -6.04
C ARG A 90 -0.30 14.07 -4.93
N SER A 91 -0.68 14.48 -3.73
CA SER A 91 0.20 14.50 -2.56
C SER A 91 -0.31 13.64 -1.44
N VAL A 92 0.51 13.55 -0.39
CA VAL A 92 0.20 12.95 0.90
C VAL A 92 0.09 14.06 1.94
N GLN A 93 -0.59 13.78 3.05
CA GLN A 93 -0.69 14.73 4.16
C GLN A 93 0.72 15.09 4.68
N GLY A 94 0.92 16.38 4.96
CA GLY A 94 2.22 16.88 5.45
C GLY A 94 3.24 17.21 4.35
N PHE A 95 2.93 16.98 3.06
CA PHE A 95 3.78 17.35 1.93
C PHE A 95 3.09 18.41 1.05
N ASN A 96 3.68 19.59 0.93
CA ASN A 96 3.15 20.65 0.07
C ASN A 96 3.66 20.49 -1.37
N LEU A 97 2.86 19.80 -2.21
CA LEU A 97 3.21 19.56 -3.61
C LEU A 97 3.30 20.84 -4.44
N HIS A 98 2.47 21.84 -4.13
CA HIS A 98 2.51 23.12 -4.84
C HIS A 98 3.84 23.86 -4.62
N GLU A 99 4.33 23.94 -3.38
CA GLU A 99 5.64 24.55 -3.08
C GLU A 99 6.79 23.77 -3.70
N CYS A 100 6.72 22.45 -3.69
CA CYS A 100 7.70 21.58 -4.33
C CYS A 100 7.78 21.88 -5.85
N ILE A 101 6.64 21.95 -6.54
CA ILE A 101 6.58 22.28 -7.98
C ILE A 101 7.04 23.72 -8.21
N ALA A 102 6.64 24.67 -7.37
CA ALA A 102 7.03 26.08 -7.47
C ALA A 102 8.54 26.28 -7.37
N SER A 103 9.26 25.43 -6.64
CA SER A 103 10.74 25.46 -6.59
C SER A 103 11.41 25.17 -7.94
N CYS A 104 10.66 24.65 -8.91
CA CYS A 104 11.11 24.34 -10.27
C CYS A 104 10.52 25.27 -11.33
N ALA A 105 9.96 26.42 -10.95
CA ALA A 105 9.21 27.32 -11.82
C ALA A 105 9.98 27.75 -13.09
N ASP A 106 11.29 27.87 -13.01
CA ASP A 106 12.19 28.30 -14.11
C ASP A 106 12.29 27.29 -15.26
N ILE A 107 11.99 26.01 -15.02
CA ILE A 107 12.00 24.95 -16.05
C ILE A 107 10.58 24.50 -16.45
N LEU A 108 9.55 25.10 -15.87
CA LEU A 108 8.15 24.80 -16.16
C LEU A 108 7.56 25.85 -17.11
N LEU A 109 6.64 25.43 -17.97
CA LEU A 109 5.85 26.34 -18.82
C LEU A 109 4.71 26.99 -18.01
N ARG A 110 4.05 26.18 -17.19
CA ARG A 110 2.95 26.59 -16.27
C ARG A 110 2.87 25.65 -15.10
N PHE A 111 2.39 26.14 -13.99
CA PHE A 111 2.01 25.29 -12.83
C PHE A 111 0.96 26.00 -11.99
N GLY A 112 0.24 25.23 -11.15
CA GLY A 112 -0.75 25.77 -10.22
C GLY A 112 -1.45 24.66 -9.47
N GLY A 113 -2.15 25.02 -8.40
CA GLY A 113 -2.88 24.08 -7.56
C GLY A 113 -2.74 24.38 -6.08
N HIS A 114 -2.86 23.35 -5.27
CA HIS A 114 -2.83 23.39 -3.82
C HIS A 114 -1.86 22.33 -3.26
N ALA A 115 -1.65 22.31 -1.95
CA ALA A 115 -0.75 21.38 -1.29
C ALA A 115 -1.01 19.90 -1.66
N MET A 116 -2.28 19.50 -1.77
CA MET A 116 -2.67 18.09 -2.00
C MET A 116 -2.81 17.71 -3.47
N ALA A 117 -3.02 18.69 -4.38
CA ALA A 117 -3.21 18.45 -5.80
C ALA A 117 -2.73 19.64 -6.61
N ALA A 118 -1.88 19.41 -7.60
CA ALA A 118 -1.32 20.44 -8.43
C ALA A 118 -1.18 19.95 -9.89
N GLY A 119 -1.22 20.90 -10.83
CA GLY A 119 -0.97 20.67 -12.24
C GLY A 119 0.26 21.42 -12.70
N LEU A 120 0.89 20.93 -13.76
CA LEU A 120 2.02 21.59 -14.41
C LEU A 120 2.04 21.33 -15.91
N SER A 121 2.76 22.21 -16.64
CA SER A 121 3.20 21.93 -18.01
C SER A 121 4.70 22.08 -18.07
N VAL A 122 5.35 21.17 -18.80
CA VAL A 122 6.81 21.07 -18.88
C VAL A 122 7.23 20.58 -20.27
N ARG A 123 8.38 20.97 -20.76
CA ARG A 123 8.96 20.38 -21.98
C ARG A 123 9.54 19.00 -21.66
N GLU A 124 9.40 18.05 -22.58
CA GLU A 124 9.91 16.68 -22.44
C GLU A 124 11.41 16.67 -22.06
N GLU A 125 12.21 17.51 -22.67
CA GLU A 125 13.65 17.66 -22.40
C GLU A 125 13.98 18.04 -20.93
N ASN A 126 13.01 18.62 -20.22
CA ASN A 126 13.18 19.06 -18.84
C ASN A 126 12.70 18.03 -17.80
N LEU A 127 12.10 16.89 -18.19
CA LEU A 127 11.48 15.95 -17.26
C LEU A 127 12.49 15.34 -16.27
N GLU A 128 13.67 14.93 -16.74
CA GLU A 128 14.71 14.40 -15.87
C GLU A 128 15.28 15.47 -14.90
N ALA A 129 15.43 16.71 -15.38
CA ALA A 129 15.84 17.82 -14.53
C ALA A 129 14.78 18.13 -13.47
N LEU A 130 13.49 18.09 -13.86
CA LEU A 130 12.36 18.27 -12.97
C LEU A 130 12.35 17.18 -11.89
N ARG A 131 12.45 15.89 -12.26
CA ARG A 131 12.49 14.76 -11.33
C ARG A 131 13.57 14.95 -10.27
N ARG A 132 14.78 15.25 -10.70
CA ARG A 132 15.90 15.47 -9.79
C ARG A 132 15.64 16.62 -8.83
N ARG A 133 15.20 17.79 -9.32
CA ARG A 133 14.97 18.99 -8.51
C ARG A 133 13.83 18.82 -7.50
N LEU A 134 12.73 18.17 -7.91
CA LEU A 134 11.64 17.82 -6.99
C LEU A 134 12.14 16.97 -5.82
N ASN A 135 13.00 15.99 -6.10
CA ASN A 135 13.55 15.10 -5.09
C ASN A 135 14.62 15.78 -4.21
N GLU A 136 15.44 16.68 -4.76
CA GLU A 136 16.37 17.52 -3.99
C GLU A 136 15.61 18.45 -3.02
N TRP A 137 14.52 19.08 -3.49
CA TRP A 137 13.66 19.90 -2.64
C TRP A 137 13.01 19.06 -1.53
N ALA A 138 12.44 17.91 -1.89
CA ALA A 138 11.80 17.01 -0.93
C ALA A 138 12.78 16.47 0.12
N ALA A 139 14.02 16.20 -0.25
CA ALA A 139 15.04 15.73 0.69
C ALA A 139 15.43 16.82 1.71
N ARG A 140 15.39 18.10 1.31
CA ARG A 140 15.73 19.23 2.17
C ARG A 140 14.58 19.64 3.07
N GLU A 141 13.37 19.82 2.51
CA GLU A 141 12.22 20.38 3.22
C GLU A 141 11.38 19.31 3.94
N CYS A 142 11.37 18.07 3.43
CA CYS A 142 10.63 16.95 3.98
C CYS A 142 11.52 15.71 4.12
N PRO A 143 12.54 15.74 5.01
CA PRO A 143 13.50 14.65 5.16
C PRO A 143 12.85 13.33 5.60
N VAL A 144 11.69 13.40 6.25
CA VAL A 144 10.87 12.25 6.64
C VAL A 144 9.46 12.45 6.09
N LEU A 145 9.07 11.61 5.11
CA LEU A 145 7.68 11.52 4.71
C LEU A 145 6.95 10.75 5.82
N GLN A 146 6.13 11.46 6.56
CA GLN A 146 5.28 10.83 7.57
C GLN A 146 4.09 10.19 6.87
N ILE A 147 3.90 8.89 7.08
CA ILE A 147 2.63 8.25 6.77
C ILE A 147 1.63 8.79 7.79
N PRO A 148 0.57 9.50 7.36
CA PRO A 148 -0.39 10.04 8.31
C PRO A 148 -1.03 8.89 9.08
N PRO A 149 -1.18 9.02 10.40
CA PRO A 149 -1.87 8.02 11.19
C PRO A 149 -3.33 7.94 10.76
N LEU A 150 -3.84 6.73 10.59
CA LEU A 150 -5.26 6.51 10.39
C LEU A 150 -6.00 6.72 11.71
N THR A 151 -6.85 7.73 11.76
CA THR A 151 -7.67 8.01 12.94
C THR A 151 -8.94 7.17 12.87
N CYS A 152 -9.21 6.42 13.94
CA CYS A 152 -10.46 5.69 14.13
C CYS A 152 -11.32 6.42 15.16
N ASP A 153 -12.61 6.56 14.88
CA ASP A 153 -13.54 7.27 15.74
C ASP A 153 -13.89 6.47 16.99
N LEU A 154 -13.97 5.15 16.87
CA LEU A 154 -14.35 4.28 17.98
C LEU A 154 -13.76 2.85 17.80
N SER A 155 -13.27 2.28 18.90
CA SER A 155 -12.99 0.84 18.96
C SER A 155 -14.27 0.07 19.26
N ILE A 156 -14.52 -0.98 18.48
CA ILE A 156 -15.74 -1.80 18.57
C ILE A 156 -15.43 -3.26 18.91
N HIS A 157 -16.43 -3.94 19.47
CA HIS A 157 -16.45 -5.38 19.64
C HIS A 157 -17.67 -5.96 18.92
N LEU A 158 -17.49 -7.01 18.10
CA LEU A 158 -18.55 -7.49 17.19
C LEU A 158 -19.84 -7.93 17.89
N ASP A 159 -19.75 -8.44 19.12
CA ASP A 159 -20.93 -8.86 19.90
C ASP A 159 -21.83 -7.67 20.31
N ARG A 160 -21.31 -6.44 20.26
CA ARG A 160 -22.04 -5.23 20.61
C ARG A 160 -22.53 -4.45 19.40
N VAL A 161 -22.14 -4.84 18.21
CA VAL A 161 -22.54 -4.17 16.96
C VAL A 161 -23.86 -4.76 16.49
N THR A 162 -24.91 -3.95 16.51
CA THR A 162 -26.25 -4.34 16.04
C THR A 162 -26.65 -3.58 14.79
N VAL A 163 -27.57 -4.16 13.99
CA VAL A 163 -28.13 -3.52 12.80
C VAL A 163 -28.73 -2.14 13.16
N ASP A 164 -29.46 -2.06 14.28
CA ASP A 164 -30.09 -0.79 14.69
C ASP A 164 -29.06 0.27 15.09
N ALA A 165 -27.97 -0.12 15.74
CA ALA A 165 -26.89 0.81 16.09
C ALA A 165 -26.23 1.37 14.83
N VAL A 166 -25.97 0.53 13.82
CA VAL A 166 -25.35 0.97 12.56
C VAL A 166 -26.31 1.82 11.73
N ARG A 167 -27.60 1.50 11.67
CA ARG A 167 -28.60 2.37 11.01
C ARG A 167 -28.70 3.77 11.63
N ARG A 168 -28.46 3.90 12.93
CA ARG A 168 -28.44 5.23 13.57
C ARG A 168 -27.30 6.13 13.11
N LEU A 169 -26.24 5.57 12.52
CA LEU A 169 -25.17 6.36 11.91
C LEU A 169 -25.68 7.21 10.73
N ASP A 170 -26.79 6.81 10.09
CA ASP A 170 -27.41 7.59 9.02
C ASP A 170 -27.89 8.98 9.51
N GLN A 171 -28.09 9.16 10.82
CA GLN A 171 -28.40 10.45 11.41
C GLN A 171 -27.23 11.44 11.36
N LEU A 172 -26.02 10.95 11.16
CA LEU A 172 -24.82 11.79 10.98
C LEU A 172 -24.64 12.24 9.52
N ALA A 173 -25.40 11.67 8.58
CA ALA A 173 -25.33 12.03 7.16
C ALA A 173 -25.85 13.46 6.90
N PRO A 174 -25.42 14.13 5.80
CA PRO A 174 -24.62 13.58 4.72
C PRO A 174 -23.13 13.52 5.03
N PHE A 175 -22.49 12.42 4.63
CA PHE A 175 -21.04 12.27 4.73
C PHE A 175 -20.34 12.91 3.53
N GLY A 176 -19.13 13.45 3.75
CA GLY A 176 -18.32 14.11 2.75
C GLY A 176 -16.98 14.58 3.31
N ALA A 177 -16.33 15.55 2.65
CA ALA A 177 -14.99 16.02 3.01
C ALA A 177 -14.87 16.56 4.44
N GLU A 178 -15.86 17.36 4.89
CA GLU A 178 -15.88 17.97 6.23
C GLU A 178 -16.61 17.10 7.28
N ASN A 179 -17.26 16.03 6.84
CA ASN A 179 -17.95 15.07 7.70
C ASN A 179 -17.71 13.66 7.15
N PRO A 180 -16.54 13.06 7.39
CA PRO A 180 -16.19 11.77 6.84
C PRO A 180 -17.03 10.64 7.44
N THR A 181 -17.21 9.57 6.68
CA THR A 181 -17.86 8.35 7.20
C THR A 181 -17.08 7.82 8.39
N PRO A 182 -17.73 7.50 9.52
CA PRO A 182 -17.08 7.00 10.71
C PRO A 182 -16.23 5.77 10.46
N VAL A 183 -15.04 5.78 11.04
CA VAL A 183 -14.05 4.69 10.95
C VAL A 183 -14.00 3.96 12.29
N PHE A 184 -14.26 2.67 12.26
CA PHE A 184 -14.26 1.82 13.45
C PHE A 184 -13.01 0.94 13.48
N LEU A 185 -12.40 0.81 14.66
CA LEU A 185 -11.30 -0.11 14.92
C LEU A 185 -11.86 -1.40 15.51
N LEU A 186 -11.70 -2.51 14.80
CA LEU A 186 -11.97 -3.87 15.28
C LEU A 186 -10.65 -4.57 15.58
N GLN A 187 -10.36 -4.78 16.85
CA GLN A 187 -9.12 -5.38 17.31
C GLN A 187 -9.27 -6.88 17.57
N ASN A 188 -8.18 -7.62 17.38
CA ASN A 188 -8.08 -9.07 17.69
C ASN A 188 -9.17 -9.90 17.00
N ALA A 189 -9.52 -9.59 15.77
CA ALA A 189 -10.44 -10.39 14.97
C ALA A 189 -9.70 -11.55 14.30
N VAL A 190 -10.28 -12.73 14.32
CA VAL A 190 -9.76 -13.89 13.59
C VAL A 190 -10.25 -13.79 12.15
N LEU A 191 -9.33 -13.86 11.19
CA LEU A 191 -9.65 -14.01 9.77
C LEU A 191 -10.17 -15.44 9.54
N ASP A 192 -11.49 -15.60 9.45
CA ASP A 192 -12.17 -16.89 9.40
C ASP A 192 -12.44 -17.35 7.95
N GLY A 193 -12.20 -16.49 6.96
CA GLY A 193 -12.33 -16.83 5.54
C GLY A 193 -12.06 -15.64 4.62
N VAL A 194 -11.61 -15.96 3.40
CA VAL A 194 -11.34 -15.01 2.31
C VAL A 194 -12.08 -15.49 1.07
N TYR A 195 -12.91 -14.64 0.46
CA TYR A 195 -13.73 -14.96 -0.68
C TYR A 195 -13.57 -13.93 -1.80
N PRO A 196 -13.42 -14.36 -3.06
CA PRO A 196 -13.36 -13.43 -4.18
C PRO A 196 -14.73 -12.75 -4.40
N VAL A 197 -14.70 -11.48 -4.80
CA VAL A 197 -15.88 -10.69 -5.18
C VAL A 197 -15.57 -9.97 -6.50
N SER A 198 -16.60 -9.77 -7.34
CA SER A 198 -16.47 -9.07 -8.63
C SER A 198 -15.35 -9.64 -9.51
N ASP A 199 -15.48 -10.92 -9.86
CA ASP A 199 -14.49 -11.66 -10.67
C ASP A 199 -13.06 -11.63 -10.08
N GLY A 200 -12.95 -11.67 -8.75
CA GLY A 200 -11.68 -11.69 -8.03
C GLY A 200 -10.98 -10.32 -7.94
N LYS A 201 -11.64 -9.23 -8.33
CA LYS A 201 -11.06 -7.87 -8.21
C LYS A 201 -10.98 -7.37 -6.78
N HIS A 202 -11.78 -7.92 -5.88
CA HIS A 202 -11.88 -7.54 -4.49
C HIS A 202 -11.93 -8.78 -3.60
N SER A 203 -11.64 -8.61 -2.31
CA SER A 203 -11.74 -9.66 -1.30
C SER A 203 -12.87 -9.37 -0.33
N ARG A 204 -13.71 -10.37 -0.06
CA ARG A 204 -14.63 -10.34 1.07
C ARG A 204 -14.08 -11.22 2.18
N LEU A 205 -13.75 -10.59 3.30
CA LEU A 205 -13.20 -11.24 4.48
C LEU A 205 -14.32 -11.57 5.47
N ARG A 206 -14.26 -12.76 6.07
CA ARG A 206 -15.05 -13.09 7.25
C ARG A 206 -14.19 -12.87 8.47
N LEU A 207 -14.53 -11.88 9.27
CA LEU A 207 -13.88 -11.53 10.51
C LEU A 207 -14.71 -12.07 11.67
N ARG A 208 -14.09 -12.77 12.61
CA ARG A 208 -14.76 -13.38 13.77
C ARG A 208 -14.12 -12.89 15.04
N GLN A 209 -14.96 -12.58 16.02
CA GLN A 209 -14.56 -12.21 17.36
C GLN A 209 -15.51 -12.90 18.34
N GLY A 210 -15.00 -13.88 19.10
CA GLY A 210 -15.84 -14.77 19.90
C GLY A 210 -16.84 -15.55 19.01
N ASN A 211 -18.13 -15.43 19.31
CA ASN A 211 -19.22 -16.05 18.54
C ASN A 211 -19.80 -15.15 17.44
N ALA A 212 -19.43 -13.86 17.43
CA ALA A 212 -19.91 -12.92 16.43
C ALA A 212 -19.00 -12.93 15.19
N SER A 213 -19.60 -12.70 14.01
CA SER A 213 -18.85 -12.58 12.77
C SER A 213 -19.41 -11.46 11.91
N LEU A 214 -18.51 -10.83 11.13
CA LEU A 214 -18.80 -9.76 10.20
C LEU A 214 -18.18 -10.12 8.84
N TYR A 215 -18.93 -9.92 7.75
CA TYR A 215 -18.37 -9.89 6.43
C TYR A 215 -17.96 -8.45 6.09
N ALA A 216 -16.71 -8.28 5.68
CA ALA A 216 -16.19 -6.99 5.27
C ALA A 216 -15.51 -7.10 3.90
N VAL A 217 -15.71 -6.12 3.02
CA VAL A 217 -15.12 -6.09 1.69
C VAL A 217 -13.90 -5.18 1.67
N TRP A 218 -12.80 -5.70 1.16
CA TRP A 218 -11.60 -4.92 0.85
C TRP A 218 -11.57 -4.65 -0.66
N PHE A 219 -11.95 -3.45 -1.03
CA PHE A 219 -12.00 -3.04 -2.43
C PHE A 219 -10.59 -2.87 -3.01
N GLY A 220 -10.38 -3.39 -4.21
CA GLY A 220 -9.09 -3.33 -4.89
C GLY A 220 -8.06 -4.38 -4.44
N MET A 221 -8.28 -5.05 -3.32
CA MET A 221 -7.43 -6.13 -2.82
C MET A 221 -7.91 -7.47 -3.36
N ARG A 222 -7.14 -8.12 -4.20
CA ARG A 222 -7.43 -9.46 -4.70
C ARG A 222 -7.09 -10.51 -3.64
N PRO A 223 -7.82 -11.65 -3.57
CA PRO A 223 -7.51 -12.71 -2.60
C PRO A 223 -6.06 -13.20 -2.67
N GLU A 224 -5.49 -13.27 -3.87
CA GLU A 224 -4.12 -13.73 -4.10
C GLU A 224 -3.06 -12.73 -3.61
N GLN A 225 -3.42 -11.44 -3.50
CA GLN A 225 -2.56 -10.35 -3.03
C GLN A 225 -2.65 -10.14 -1.52
N LEU A 226 -3.59 -10.82 -0.84
CA LEU A 226 -3.77 -10.68 0.59
C LEU A 226 -2.64 -11.38 1.36
N PRO A 227 -1.84 -10.67 2.16
CA PRO A 227 -0.71 -11.27 2.87
C PRO A 227 -1.12 -12.09 4.11
N TYR A 228 -2.41 -12.22 4.35
CA TYR A 228 -3.01 -12.92 5.48
C TYR A 228 -3.64 -14.23 5.08
N ALA A 229 -3.66 -15.20 6.00
CA ALA A 229 -4.31 -16.48 5.83
C ALA A 229 -5.44 -16.67 6.85
N THR A 230 -6.37 -17.57 6.53
CA THR A 230 -7.38 -18.01 7.49
C THR A 230 -6.72 -18.52 8.78
N GLY A 231 -7.19 -18.02 9.91
CA GLY A 231 -6.65 -18.29 11.25
C GLY A 231 -5.74 -17.18 11.77
N ASP A 232 -5.27 -16.24 10.94
CA ASP A 232 -4.50 -15.09 11.42
C ASP A 232 -5.39 -14.18 12.28
N VAL A 233 -4.80 -13.59 13.30
CA VAL A 233 -5.45 -12.59 14.15
C VAL A 233 -5.05 -11.21 13.68
N VAL A 234 -6.05 -10.37 13.42
CA VAL A 234 -5.85 -9.07 12.77
C VAL A 234 -6.58 -7.95 13.52
N ASP A 235 -6.02 -6.75 13.43
CA ASP A 235 -6.69 -5.51 13.74
C ASP A 235 -7.08 -4.84 12.43
N THR A 236 -8.30 -4.34 12.33
CA THR A 236 -8.78 -3.70 11.10
C THR A 236 -9.53 -2.41 11.37
N ALA A 237 -9.24 -1.40 10.57
CA ALA A 237 -10.02 -0.19 10.45
C ALA A 237 -11.06 -0.37 9.35
N LEU A 238 -12.33 -0.11 9.65
CA LEU A 238 -13.43 -0.34 8.72
C LEU A 238 -14.58 0.67 8.91
N ASN A 239 -15.33 0.91 7.84
CA ASN A 239 -16.65 1.52 7.95
C ASN A 239 -17.70 0.41 8.09
N LEU A 240 -18.80 0.73 8.78
CA LEU A 240 -19.94 -0.18 8.92
C LEU A 240 -21.11 0.32 8.08
N SER A 241 -21.87 -0.60 7.54
CA SER A 241 -23.11 -0.36 6.81
C SER A 241 -24.11 -1.48 7.04
N VAL A 242 -25.35 -1.23 6.71
CA VAL A 242 -26.43 -2.22 6.70
C VAL A 242 -26.91 -2.39 5.26
N TYR A 243 -27.08 -3.62 4.83
CA TYR A 243 -27.75 -3.91 3.56
C TYR A 243 -28.93 -4.84 3.79
N ASP A 244 -29.99 -4.63 3.01
CA ASP A 244 -31.19 -5.45 3.09
C ASP A 244 -31.03 -6.69 2.19
N ALA A 245 -30.80 -7.83 2.81
CA ALA A 245 -30.72 -9.11 2.15
C ALA A 245 -32.08 -9.81 2.13
N PRO A 246 -32.33 -10.79 1.25
CA PRO A 246 -33.60 -11.54 1.23
C PRO A 246 -34.00 -12.21 2.54
N ARG A 247 -33.02 -12.45 3.42
CA ARG A 247 -33.22 -13.07 4.76
C ARG A 247 -33.23 -12.04 5.89
N GLY A 248 -33.37 -10.76 5.59
CA GLY A 248 -33.35 -9.65 6.54
C GLY A 248 -32.11 -8.80 6.47
N ALA A 249 -32.15 -7.66 7.19
CA ALA A 249 -31.05 -6.71 7.24
C ALA A 249 -29.78 -7.33 7.84
N GLN A 250 -28.64 -7.12 7.20
CA GLN A 250 -27.36 -7.66 7.61
C GLN A 250 -26.29 -6.57 7.72
N LEU A 251 -25.37 -6.73 8.67
CA LEU A 251 -24.20 -5.89 8.77
C LEU A 251 -23.17 -6.22 7.69
N SER A 252 -22.54 -5.19 7.17
CA SER A 252 -21.40 -5.27 6.27
C SER A 252 -20.33 -4.29 6.66
N GLY A 253 -19.06 -4.67 6.48
CA GLY A 253 -17.92 -3.80 6.63
C GLY A 253 -17.29 -3.43 5.29
N ARG A 254 -16.71 -2.23 5.20
CA ARG A 254 -15.74 -1.84 4.19
C ARG A 254 -14.39 -1.67 4.85
N ILE A 255 -13.43 -2.52 4.49
CA ILE A 255 -12.08 -2.45 5.05
C ILE A 255 -11.36 -1.23 4.48
N ILE A 256 -10.79 -0.43 5.36
CA ILE A 256 -9.92 0.72 5.05
C ILE A 256 -8.47 0.26 5.17
N ASP A 257 -8.16 -0.45 6.27
CA ASP A 257 -6.83 -0.94 6.56
C ASP A 257 -6.89 -2.21 7.44
N LEU A 258 -5.86 -3.03 7.37
CA LEU A 258 -5.77 -4.28 8.11
C LEU A 258 -4.32 -4.60 8.44
N HIS A 259 -4.06 -4.89 9.70
CA HIS A 259 -2.74 -5.26 10.22
C HIS A 259 -2.79 -6.55 11.01
N PRO A 260 -1.66 -7.22 11.25
CA PRO A 260 -1.58 -8.22 12.31
C PRO A 260 -1.99 -7.62 13.65
N ALA A 261 -2.71 -8.39 14.48
CA ALA A 261 -3.16 -7.90 15.76
C ALA A 261 -2.00 -7.60 16.71
N GLY A 262 -2.18 -6.55 17.53
CA GLY A 262 -1.25 -6.22 18.60
C GLY A 262 0.08 -5.64 18.13
N LEU A 263 0.15 -5.04 16.95
CA LEU A 263 1.36 -4.35 16.49
C LEU A 263 1.67 -3.16 17.40
N GLY A 264 2.84 -3.22 18.03
CA GLY A 264 3.41 -2.14 18.84
C GLY A 264 4.44 -1.33 18.08
N SER A 265 5.15 -0.46 18.80
CA SER A 265 6.20 0.39 18.25
C SER A 265 7.51 -0.35 17.94
N ALA A 266 7.68 -1.57 18.41
CA ALA A 266 8.91 -2.35 18.22
C ALA A 266 9.12 -2.73 16.75
N MET A 267 8.08 -3.12 16.05
CA MET A 267 8.15 -3.52 14.64
C MET A 267 8.68 -2.40 13.72
N PRO A 268 8.11 -1.18 13.66
CA PRO A 268 8.62 -0.13 12.78
C PRO A 268 10.02 0.33 13.18
N GLN A 269 10.35 0.36 14.48
CA GLN A 269 11.68 0.74 14.95
C GLN A 269 12.75 -0.24 14.47
N GLN A 270 12.52 -1.54 14.62
CA GLN A 270 13.47 -2.56 14.18
C GLN A 270 13.55 -2.66 12.65
N ALA A 271 12.44 -2.49 11.93
CA ALA A 271 12.43 -2.42 10.47
C ALA A 271 13.28 -1.25 9.97
N ALA A 272 13.21 -0.09 10.62
CA ALA A 272 14.06 1.07 10.30
C ALA A 272 15.56 0.78 10.50
N LEU A 273 15.92 0.03 11.55
CA LEU A 273 17.33 -0.40 11.77
C LEU A 273 17.83 -1.32 10.64
N VAL A 274 17.01 -2.26 10.19
CA VAL A 274 17.36 -3.14 9.06
C VAL A 274 17.52 -2.34 7.77
N GLN A 275 16.68 -1.34 7.52
CA GLN A 275 16.83 -0.44 6.37
C GLN A 275 18.13 0.39 6.48
N ALA A 276 18.44 0.93 7.66
CA ALA A 276 19.69 1.64 7.91
C ALA A 276 20.90 0.74 7.61
N LEU A 277 20.88 -0.51 8.10
CA LEU A 277 21.92 -1.49 7.81
C LEU A 277 22.10 -1.73 6.30
N ARG A 278 20.99 -1.91 5.56
CA ARG A 278 21.03 -2.11 4.09
C ARG A 278 21.60 -0.91 3.33
N ARG A 279 21.42 0.30 3.86
CA ARG A 279 22.00 1.56 3.32
C ARG A 279 23.44 1.82 3.73
N GLY A 280 24.04 0.93 4.52
CA GLY A 280 25.40 1.10 5.05
C GLY A 280 25.50 2.17 6.14
N THR A 281 24.39 2.56 6.77
CA THR A 281 24.40 3.50 7.89
C THR A 281 24.97 2.81 9.12
N PRO A 282 25.96 3.40 9.83
CA PRO A 282 26.53 2.82 11.03
C PRO A 282 25.47 2.64 12.14
N LEU A 283 25.45 1.48 12.75
CA LEU A 283 24.58 1.14 13.88
C LEU A 283 25.39 0.98 15.16
N THR A 284 24.82 1.36 16.29
CA THR A 284 25.42 1.10 17.61
C THR A 284 25.40 -0.40 17.92
N THR A 285 26.22 -0.84 18.87
CA THR A 285 26.24 -2.25 19.32
C THR A 285 24.87 -2.71 19.83
N GLU A 286 24.14 -1.85 20.55
CA GLU A 286 22.79 -2.16 21.02
C GLU A 286 21.81 -2.34 19.87
N GLN A 287 21.85 -1.44 18.88
CA GLN A 287 21.02 -1.53 17.67
C GLN A 287 21.31 -2.80 16.87
N LYS A 288 22.58 -3.18 16.73
CA LYS A 288 22.97 -4.43 16.08
C LYS A 288 22.42 -5.66 16.82
N ASN A 289 22.53 -5.68 18.15
CA ASN A 289 22.04 -6.80 18.96
C ASN A 289 20.53 -7.02 18.80
N LEU A 290 19.75 -5.94 18.62
CA LEU A 290 18.29 -6.03 18.40
C LEU A 290 17.93 -6.74 17.10
N ILE A 291 18.76 -6.64 16.06
CA ILE A 291 18.44 -7.14 14.71
C ILE A 291 19.31 -8.33 14.29
N THR A 292 20.31 -8.72 15.08
CA THR A 292 21.18 -9.88 14.77
C THR A 292 20.46 -11.17 15.11
N PRO A 293 20.11 -12.02 14.12
CA PRO A 293 19.42 -13.28 14.38
C PRO A 293 20.39 -14.33 14.91
N ALA A 294 19.97 -15.06 15.93
CA ALA A 294 20.59 -16.31 16.29
C ALA A 294 20.22 -17.42 15.27
N ARG A 295 20.95 -18.52 15.29
CA ARG A 295 20.64 -19.67 14.42
C ARG A 295 19.21 -20.19 14.62
N SER A 296 18.69 -20.17 15.85
CA SER A 296 17.32 -20.54 16.18
C SER A 296 16.29 -19.65 15.45
N ASP A 297 16.56 -18.35 15.36
CA ASP A 297 15.65 -17.40 14.72
C ASP A 297 15.57 -17.66 13.21
N ILE A 298 16.72 -17.93 12.56
CA ILE A 298 16.75 -18.26 11.13
C ILE A 298 16.02 -19.59 10.86
N ILE A 299 16.17 -20.59 11.75
CA ILE A 299 15.44 -21.86 11.64
C ILE A 299 13.93 -21.64 11.81
N ALA A 300 13.50 -20.78 12.73
CA ALA A 300 12.09 -20.47 12.92
C ALA A 300 11.49 -19.81 11.66
N VAL A 301 12.18 -18.82 11.08
CA VAL A 301 11.78 -18.20 9.81
C VAL A 301 11.69 -19.24 8.70
N TYR A 302 12.70 -20.07 8.53
CA TYR A 302 12.71 -21.09 7.47
C TYR A 302 11.54 -22.09 7.61
N ARG A 303 11.21 -22.51 8.84
CA ARG A 303 10.07 -23.39 9.10
C ARG A 303 8.73 -22.75 8.75
N GLU A 304 8.56 -21.46 9.07
CA GLU A 304 7.34 -20.73 8.72
C GLU A 304 7.22 -20.60 7.19
N LEU A 305 8.33 -20.35 6.47
CA LEU A 305 8.35 -20.30 5.02
C LEU A 305 8.05 -21.66 4.36
N GLN A 306 8.35 -22.77 5.08
CA GLN A 306 7.95 -24.13 4.65
C GLN A 306 6.47 -24.43 4.92
N ALA A 307 5.93 -23.92 6.02
CA ALA A 307 4.59 -24.27 6.50
C ALA A 307 3.47 -23.64 5.68
N ARG A 308 3.67 -22.42 5.20
CA ARG A 308 2.69 -21.73 4.36
C ARG A 308 3.37 -20.74 3.40
N ARG A 309 2.57 -20.24 2.44
CA ARG A 309 2.97 -19.16 1.54
C ARG A 309 3.00 -17.83 2.31
N TRP A 310 4.08 -17.07 2.14
CA TRP A 310 4.26 -15.73 2.68
C TRP A 310 4.57 -14.75 1.55
N HIS A 311 4.00 -13.55 1.64
CA HIS A 311 4.26 -12.49 0.67
C HIS A 311 5.66 -11.91 0.86
N ALA A 312 6.35 -11.65 -0.26
CA ALA A 312 7.70 -11.09 -0.23
C ALA A 312 7.69 -9.56 -0.04
N GLU A 313 6.60 -8.91 -0.43
CA GLU A 313 6.45 -7.45 -0.35
C GLU A 313 5.91 -6.99 1.00
N ASP A 314 5.22 -7.86 1.75
CA ASP A 314 4.72 -7.57 3.09
C ASP A 314 5.08 -8.69 4.07
N LEU A 315 6.08 -8.43 4.89
CA LEU A 315 6.57 -9.35 5.92
C LEU A 315 5.97 -9.09 7.31
N GLN A 316 5.10 -8.09 7.46
CA GLN A 316 4.47 -7.79 8.76
C GLN A 316 3.76 -9.02 9.36
N PRO A 317 2.96 -9.80 8.60
CA PRO A 317 2.30 -10.99 9.14
C PRO A 317 3.29 -12.07 9.60
N LEU A 318 4.42 -12.23 8.90
CA LEU A 318 5.48 -13.15 9.32
C LEU A 318 6.18 -12.67 10.60
N CYS A 319 6.49 -11.37 10.68
CA CYS A 319 7.09 -10.77 11.86
C CYS A 319 6.16 -10.88 13.07
N ALA A 320 4.87 -10.58 12.91
CA ALA A 320 3.88 -10.75 13.98
C ALA A 320 3.77 -12.21 14.44
N LYS A 321 3.81 -13.17 13.51
CA LYS A 321 3.75 -14.61 13.81
C LYS A 321 4.94 -15.08 14.63
N LEU A 322 6.12 -14.50 14.43
CA LEU A 322 7.37 -14.84 15.12
C LEU A 322 7.66 -13.94 16.34
N GLY A 323 6.74 -13.01 16.64
CA GLY A 323 6.86 -12.03 17.71
C GLY A 323 7.42 -10.69 17.18
N GLU A 324 6.68 -9.60 17.43
CA GLU A 324 7.04 -8.27 16.92
C GLU A 324 8.40 -7.79 17.45
N GLU A 325 8.78 -8.21 18.66
CA GLU A 325 10.07 -7.94 19.29
C GLU A 325 11.25 -8.58 18.54
N ASN A 326 10.97 -9.53 17.65
CA ASN A 326 11.96 -10.20 16.80
C ASN A 326 11.93 -9.70 15.36
N THR A 327 11.20 -8.64 15.05
CA THR A 327 11.04 -8.13 13.67
C THR A 327 12.37 -7.93 12.95
N GLY A 328 13.33 -7.27 13.58
CA GLY A 328 14.65 -7.04 12.98
C GLY A 328 15.37 -8.33 12.65
N LYS A 329 15.37 -9.28 13.57
CA LYS A 329 15.96 -10.62 13.39
C LYS A 329 15.26 -11.39 12.27
N THR A 330 13.94 -11.33 12.21
CA THR A 330 13.13 -11.96 11.16
C THR A 330 13.47 -11.40 9.78
N LEU A 331 13.52 -10.07 9.63
CA LEU A 331 13.85 -9.40 8.38
C LEU A 331 15.28 -9.70 7.92
N VAL A 332 16.25 -9.70 8.84
CA VAL A 332 17.63 -10.08 8.54
C VAL A 332 17.71 -11.57 8.17
N ALA A 333 16.98 -12.45 8.87
CA ALA A 333 16.96 -13.88 8.56
C ALA A 333 16.39 -14.17 7.17
N VAL A 334 15.26 -13.55 6.79
CA VAL A 334 14.70 -13.65 5.43
C VAL A 334 15.71 -13.20 4.40
N THR A 335 16.35 -12.03 4.60
CA THR A 335 17.37 -11.50 3.69
C THR A 335 18.58 -12.45 3.58
N ALA A 336 19.04 -13.01 4.70
CA ALA A 336 20.16 -13.95 4.69
C ALA A 336 19.81 -15.24 3.94
N LEU A 337 18.62 -15.79 4.12
CA LEU A 337 18.13 -16.98 3.41
C LEU A 337 18.04 -16.75 1.90
N GLU A 338 17.58 -15.56 1.48
CA GLU A 338 17.54 -15.14 0.09
C GLU A 338 18.95 -15.03 -0.50
N GLN A 339 19.85 -14.33 0.18
CA GLN A 339 21.22 -14.08 -0.27
C GLN A 339 22.05 -15.36 -0.45
N VAL A 340 21.80 -16.37 0.38
CA VAL A 340 22.45 -17.69 0.20
C VAL A 340 21.69 -18.61 -0.77
N GLY A 341 20.56 -18.15 -1.34
CA GLY A 341 19.79 -18.89 -2.33
C GLY A 341 19.04 -20.09 -1.76
N LEU A 342 18.56 -20.00 -0.52
CA LEU A 342 17.65 -20.98 0.09
C LEU A 342 16.19 -20.66 -0.16
N ILE A 343 15.88 -19.39 -0.40
CA ILE A 343 14.58 -18.89 -0.80
C ILE A 343 14.74 -17.91 -1.96
N ALA A 344 13.69 -17.75 -2.74
CA ALA A 344 13.59 -16.74 -3.79
C ALA A 344 12.17 -16.18 -3.86
N ALA A 345 12.02 -14.91 -4.23
CA ALA A 345 10.74 -14.33 -4.53
C ALA A 345 10.26 -14.81 -5.90
N ALA A 346 9.04 -15.34 -5.98
CA ALA A 346 8.40 -15.79 -7.21
C ALA A 346 7.03 -15.14 -7.37
N GLU A 347 6.66 -14.79 -8.59
CA GLU A 347 5.35 -14.22 -8.87
C GLU A 347 4.30 -15.32 -9.01
N LYS A 348 3.25 -15.27 -8.18
CA LYS A 348 2.11 -16.20 -8.20
C LYS A 348 0.79 -15.48 -7.98
N GLY A 349 -0.07 -15.55 -8.99
CA GLY A 349 -1.41 -14.94 -8.92
C GLY A 349 -1.39 -13.41 -8.79
N GLY A 350 -0.33 -12.74 -9.28
CA GLY A 350 -0.19 -11.29 -9.17
C GLY A 350 0.32 -10.81 -7.81
N ALA A 351 0.93 -11.71 -7.02
CA ALA A 351 1.64 -11.37 -5.78
C ALA A 351 3.04 -12.00 -5.81
N LYS A 352 4.03 -11.29 -5.28
CA LYS A 352 5.36 -11.86 -5.02
C LYS A 352 5.35 -12.64 -3.71
N VAL A 353 5.71 -13.90 -3.77
CA VAL A 353 5.73 -14.81 -2.62
C VAL A 353 7.08 -15.47 -2.47
N TRP A 354 7.45 -15.79 -1.23
CA TRP A 354 8.65 -16.55 -0.95
C TRP A 354 8.47 -18.02 -1.29
N GLU A 355 9.40 -18.57 -2.04
CA GLU A 355 9.50 -20.00 -2.37
C GLU A 355 10.83 -20.56 -1.91
N LEU A 356 10.81 -21.82 -1.48
CA LEU A 356 12.02 -22.54 -1.17
C LEU A 356 12.73 -22.95 -2.47
N VAL A 357 14.02 -22.70 -2.52
CA VAL A 357 14.88 -23.10 -3.65
C VAL A 357 15.49 -24.46 -3.34
N PRO A 358 15.24 -25.50 -4.17
CA PRO A 358 15.92 -26.79 -4.03
C PRO A 358 17.43 -26.60 -4.19
N THR A 359 18.21 -27.05 -3.21
CA THR A 359 19.67 -26.94 -3.25
C THR A 359 20.35 -28.31 -3.28
N ALA A 360 21.36 -28.47 -4.12
CA ALA A 360 22.12 -29.72 -4.26
C ALA A 360 23.11 -29.98 -3.10
N GLY A 361 23.20 -29.10 -2.11
CA GLY A 361 24.14 -29.24 -0.99
C GLY A 361 23.83 -28.30 0.19
N LYS A 362 24.61 -28.44 1.26
CA LYS A 362 24.51 -27.55 2.43
C LYS A 362 24.98 -26.15 2.06
N LYS A 363 24.17 -25.13 2.37
CA LYS A 363 24.54 -23.73 2.26
C LYS A 363 25.05 -23.23 3.61
N ASN A 364 26.09 -22.41 3.59
CA ASN A 364 26.61 -21.78 4.79
C ASN A 364 25.96 -20.39 4.96
N LEU A 365 25.18 -20.22 6.00
CA LEU A 365 24.49 -18.94 6.31
C LEU A 365 25.48 -17.80 6.60
N ALA A 366 26.66 -18.11 7.14
CA ALA A 366 27.70 -17.10 7.38
C ALA A 366 28.21 -16.43 6.08
N ASP A 367 27.90 -17.00 4.91
CA ASP A 367 28.26 -16.38 3.62
C ASP A 367 27.28 -15.26 3.22
N ALA A 368 26.15 -15.10 3.89
CA ALA A 368 25.18 -14.04 3.62
C ALA A 368 25.80 -12.65 3.85
N PRO A 369 25.81 -11.76 2.85
CA PRO A 369 26.36 -10.41 2.98
C PRO A 369 25.78 -9.61 4.15
N ILE A 370 24.46 -9.72 4.40
CA ILE A 370 23.81 -9.00 5.49
C ILE A 370 24.34 -9.42 6.87
N LEU A 371 24.68 -10.71 7.06
CA LEU A 371 25.25 -11.18 8.33
C LEU A 371 26.71 -10.71 8.48
N LYS A 372 27.49 -10.71 7.40
CA LYS A 372 28.84 -10.15 7.41
C LYS A 372 28.87 -8.67 7.74
N CYS A 373 27.87 -7.89 7.27
CA CYS A 373 27.71 -6.49 7.64
C CYS A 373 27.46 -6.28 9.14
N LEU A 374 26.82 -7.21 9.81
CA LEU A 374 26.58 -7.15 11.26
C LEU A 374 27.85 -7.51 12.07
N GLU A 375 28.72 -8.38 11.56
CA GLU A 375 29.95 -8.83 12.23
C GLU A 375 31.13 -7.87 11.98
N GLY A 376 31.18 -7.21 10.84
CA GLY A 376 32.36 -6.54 10.30
C GLY A 376 32.38 -5.01 10.37
N MET A 377 31.44 -4.37 11.05
CA MET A 377 31.48 -2.91 11.27
C MET A 377 31.74 -2.53 12.72
#